data_a89a44acf358b0fbc3814c26d3c5f575
#
_entry.id   a89a44acf358b0fbc3814c26d3c5f575
#
_cell.length_a   1.000
_cell.length_b   1.000
_cell.length_c   1.000
_cell.angle_alpha   90.00
_cell.angle_beta   90.00
_cell.angle_gamma   90.00
#
_symmetry.space_group_name_H-M   'P 1'
#
loop_
_entity.id
_entity.type
_entity.pdbx_description
1 polymer ?
#
loop_
_entity_poly.entity_id
_entity_poly.type
_entity_poly.pdbx_seq_one_letter_code
_entity_poly.pdbx_strand_id
1 'polypeptide(L)'
;MSQIIDETTLAELIAQFGSSSSTAWIEKERYRLWQPSEPIPESSFVPIQGYMEKDHYIFAWGDPIVSSPAALPSVVSQFAAFCQANGKKPVWLCVGRELVDVLAEELGWSGISCVTEDEVDPAHIVALTSPVAKGKEGQHAVKDLKKNLAKAEKAGVDIREIKRHEWKADERAQVEYGIAKWKAGKHGIQLASTSFQPWVDIEHRRFWVARVADKVICFFFF
;
A
#
# COMPACT_ATOMS: atom_id res chain seq x y z
N MET A 1 -6.53 -24.93 15.31
CA MET A 1 -5.22 -24.27 15.44
C MET A 1 -5.05 -23.43 14.18
N SER A 2 -5.09 -22.12 14.28
CA SER A 2 -4.81 -21.23 13.14
C SER A 2 -3.37 -21.49 12.69
N GLN A 3 -3.16 -21.91 11.47
CA GLN A 3 -1.82 -22.04 10.89
C GLN A 3 -1.25 -20.64 10.80
N ILE A 4 -0.18 -20.36 11.55
CA ILE A 4 0.49 -19.06 11.47
C ILE A 4 1.12 -19.00 10.08
N ILE A 5 0.57 -18.14 9.21
CA ILE A 5 1.16 -17.90 7.89
C ILE A 5 2.56 -17.31 8.09
N ASP A 6 3.54 -17.86 7.39
CA ASP A 6 4.89 -17.31 7.41
C ASP A 6 4.99 -16.03 6.55
N GLU A 7 6.05 -15.28 6.77
CA GLU A 7 6.23 -13.95 6.16
C GLU A 7 6.41 -14.00 4.64
N THR A 8 7.10 -15.01 4.16
CA THR A 8 7.34 -15.19 2.73
C THR A 8 6.04 -15.50 2.01
N THR A 9 5.27 -16.46 2.51
CA THR A 9 3.96 -16.80 1.95
C THR A 9 3.00 -15.62 1.99
N LEU A 10 2.99 -14.82 3.07
CA LEU A 10 2.18 -13.62 3.15
C LEU A 10 2.58 -12.60 2.07
N ALA A 11 3.87 -12.35 1.91
CA ALA A 11 4.39 -11.40 0.94
C ALA A 11 4.06 -11.83 -0.51
N GLU A 12 4.20 -13.12 -0.83
CA GLU A 12 3.81 -13.68 -2.13
C GLU A 12 2.31 -13.51 -2.41
N LEU A 13 1.45 -13.78 -1.42
CA LEU A 13 0.00 -13.60 -1.57
C LEU A 13 -0.37 -12.13 -1.71
N ILE A 14 0.28 -11.22 -0.98
CA ILE A 14 0.10 -9.78 -1.15
C ILE A 14 0.52 -9.34 -2.55
N ALA A 15 1.67 -9.81 -3.04
CA ALA A 15 2.17 -9.44 -4.36
C ALA A 15 1.25 -9.91 -5.50
N GLN A 16 0.58 -11.05 -5.32
CA GLN A 16 -0.26 -11.66 -6.35
C GLN A 16 -1.73 -11.23 -6.28
N PHE A 17 -2.29 -11.08 -5.08
CA PHE A 17 -3.72 -10.90 -4.85
C PHE A 17 -4.06 -9.69 -3.98
N GLY A 18 -3.06 -9.02 -3.42
CA GLY A 18 -3.26 -7.90 -2.52
C GLY A 18 -3.55 -6.59 -3.22
N SER A 19 -3.97 -5.60 -2.44
CA SER A 19 -4.09 -4.20 -2.83
C SER A 19 -2.97 -3.36 -2.21
N SER A 20 -2.89 -2.08 -2.55
CA SER A 20 -1.96 -1.13 -1.92
C SER A 20 -2.09 -1.13 -0.39
N SER A 21 -3.31 -1.31 0.13
CA SER A 21 -3.58 -1.34 1.57
C SER A 21 -3.01 -2.58 2.26
N SER A 22 -3.04 -3.75 1.61
CA SER A 22 -2.59 -5.01 2.21
C SER A 22 -1.08 -5.08 2.41
N THR A 23 -0.29 -4.25 1.70
CA THR A 23 1.16 -4.15 1.91
C THR A 23 1.54 -3.74 3.34
N ALA A 24 0.63 -3.07 4.06
CA ALA A 24 0.83 -2.67 5.45
C ALA A 24 0.87 -3.88 6.42
N TRP A 25 0.29 -5.03 6.06
CA TRP A 25 0.19 -6.19 6.95
C TRP A 25 1.53 -6.88 7.22
N ILE A 26 2.53 -6.59 6.42
CA ILE A 26 3.91 -7.05 6.64
C ILE A 26 4.50 -6.45 7.94
N GLU A 27 3.91 -5.35 8.44
CA GLU A 27 4.28 -4.74 9.71
C GLU A 27 3.67 -5.52 10.90
N LYS A 28 4.27 -6.65 11.26
CA LYS A 28 3.77 -7.59 12.30
C LYS A 28 3.55 -6.97 13.68
N GLU A 29 4.28 -5.93 14.03
CA GLU A 29 4.12 -5.24 15.32
C GLU A 29 2.81 -4.47 15.39
N ARG A 30 2.25 -4.12 14.23
CA ARG A 30 1.07 -3.28 14.13
C ARG A 30 -0.17 -4.06 13.70
N TYR A 31 -0.02 -5.00 12.77
CA TYR A 31 -1.11 -5.77 12.21
C TYR A 31 -1.09 -7.21 12.70
N ARG A 32 -2.27 -7.70 13.03
CA ARG A 32 -2.55 -9.12 13.22
C ARG A 32 -3.19 -9.68 11.97
N LEU A 33 -3.03 -10.96 11.76
CA LEU A 33 -3.63 -11.68 10.65
C LEU A 33 -4.72 -12.59 11.17
N TRP A 34 -5.86 -12.54 10.55
CA TRP A 34 -6.96 -13.46 10.77
C TRP A 34 -7.14 -14.35 9.54
N GLN A 35 -7.49 -15.60 9.79
CA GLN A 35 -7.88 -16.57 8.78
C GLN A 35 -9.19 -17.21 9.20
N PRO A 36 -10.10 -17.55 8.24
CA PRO A 36 -11.34 -18.23 8.55
C PRO A 36 -11.08 -19.59 9.24
N SER A 37 -11.95 -19.94 10.18
CA SER A 37 -11.92 -21.24 10.85
C SER A 37 -12.55 -22.35 9.99
N GLU A 38 -13.44 -21.97 9.09
CA GLU A 38 -14.11 -22.86 8.18
C GLU A 38 -13.62 -22.66 6.74
N PRO A 39 -13.49 -23.72 5.94
CA PRO A 39 -13.10 -23.61 4.54
C PRO A 39 -14.03 -22.70 3.75
N ILE A 40 -13.46 -21.94 2.83
CA ILE A 40 -14.19 -21.11 1.86
C ILE A 40 -13.91 -21.67 0.47
N PRO A 41 -14.84 -22.46 -0.09
CA PRO A 41 -14.61 -23.18 -1.35
C PRO A 41 -14.35 -22.28 -2.55
N GLU A 42 -14.83 -21.04 -2.50
CA GLU A 42 -14.66 -20.04 -3.56
C GLU A 42 -13.23 -19.47 -3.63
N SER A 43 -12.38 -19.78 -2.63
CA SER A 43 -10.97 -19.40 -2.64
C SER A 43 -10.07 -20.63 -2.76
N SER A 44 -9.08 -20.58 -3.64
CA SER A 44 -8.09 -21.66 -3.85
C SER A 44 -7.05 -21.78 -2.73
N PHE A 45 -7.00 -20.80 -1.84
CA PHE A 45 -6.19 -20.80 -0.62
C PHE A 45 -7.00 -20.23 0.55
N VAL A 46 -6.50 -20.42 1.76
CA VAL A 46 -7.16 -19.89 2.97
C VAL A 46 -7.09 -18.36 2.96
N PRO A 47 -8.24 -17.66 2.89
CA PRO A 47 -8.27 -16.20 2.91
C PRO A 47 -7.60 -15.59 4.13
N ILE A 48 -7.10 -14.36 3.97
CA ILE A 48 -6.39 -13.63 5.02
C ILE A 48 -6.96 -12.23 5.15
N GLN A 49 -7.17 -11.77 6.39
CA GLN A 49 -7.51 -10.39 6.69
C GLN A 49 -6.53 -9.80 7.69
N GLY A 50 -5.86 -8.73 7.31
CA GLY A 50 -5.05 -7.94 8.24
C GLY A 50 -5.91 -6.99 9.06
N TYR A 51 -5.65 -6.91 10.36
CA TYR A 51 -6.43 -6.07 11.27
C TYR A 51 -5.62 -5.52 12.43
N MET A 52 -6.16 -4.49 13.06
CA MET A 52 -5.69 -3.90 14.30
C MET A 52 -6.80 -3.92 15.35
N GLU A 53 -6.45 -3.99 16.61
CA GLU A 53 -7.40 -3.86 17.72
C GLU A 53 -7.19 -2.56 18.48
N LYS A 54 -8.28 -1.87 18.75
CA LYS A 54 -8.27 -0.72 19.65
C LYS A 54 -9.61 -0.62 20.39
N ASP A 55 -9.56 -0.56 21.69
CA ASP A 55 -10.72 -0.44 22.58
C ASP A 55 -11.77 -1.53 22.30
N HIS A 56 -12.97 -1.15 21.90
CA HIS A 56 -14.07 -2.05 21.57
C HIS A 56 -14.18 -2.39 20.08
N TYR A 57 -13.15 -2.07 19.29
CA TYR A 57 -13.18 -2.22 17.85
C TYR A 57 -12.06 -3.11 17.33
N ILE A 58 -12.35 -3.83 16.25
CA ILE A 58 -11.38 -4.45 15.37
C ILE A 58 -11.44 -3.71 14.04
N PHE A 59 -10.32 -3.12 13.66
CA PHE A 59 -10.16 -2.39 12.41
C PHE A 59 -9.53 -3.29 11.37
N ALA A 60 -10.33 -3.83 10.44
CA ALA A 60 -9.85 -4.50 9.25
C ALA A 60 -9.26 -3.45 8.30
N TRP A 61 -8.08 -3.70 7.77
CA TRP A 61 -7.37 -2.76 6.92
C TRP A 61 -7.23 -3.30 5.51
N GLY A 62 -7.85 -2.65 4.53
CA GLY A 62 -7.92 -3.13 3.15
C GLY A 62 -8.87 -4.31 2.98
N ASP A 63 -8.95 -4.79 1.76
CA ASP A 63 -9.73 -5.95 1.39
C ASP A 63 -9.05 -7.24 1.87
N PRO A 64 -9.82 -8.28 2.23
CA PRO A 64 -9.24 -9.59 2.49
C PRO A 64 -8.57 -10.14 1.22
N ILE A 65 -7.44 -10.81 1.40
CA ILE A 65 -6.78 -11.51 0.30
C ILE A 65 -7.52 -12.81 0.03
N VAL A 66 -8.07 -12.90 -1.18
CA VAL A 66 -8.82 -14.05 -1.71
C VAL A 66 -8.36 -14.35 -3.14
N SER A 67 -8.51 -15.58 -3.61
CA SER A 67 -8.21 -15.91 -5.01
C SER A 67 -9.34 -15.54 -5.99
N SER A 68 -10.54 -15.26 -5.45
CA SER A 68 -11.71 -14.86 -6.23
C SER A 68 -12.60 -13.94 -5.41
N PRO A 69 -13.16 -12.88 -6.00
CA PRO A 69 -14.13 -12.02 -5.34
C PRO A 69 -15.38 -12.74 -4.83
N ALA A 70 -15.73 -13.87 -5.44
CA ALA A 70 -16.86 -14.69 -4.99
C ALA A 70 -16.72 -15.21 -3.54
N ALA A 71 -15.50 -15.22 -2.99
CA ALA A 71 -15.22 -15.62 -1.61
C ALA A 71 -15.53 -14.48 -0.60
N LEU A 72 -15.62 -13.21 -1.02
CA LEU A 72 -15.74 -12.06 -0.15
C LEU A 72 -16.91 -12.15 0.83
N PRO A 73 -18.15 -12.52 0.42
CA PRO A 73 -19.28 -12.61 1.34
C PRO A 73 -19.03 -13.57 2.51
N SER A 74 -18.50 -14.77 2.21
CA SER A 74 -18.18 -15.77 3.22
C SER A 74 -17.06 -15.31 4.17
N VAL A 75 -16.02 -14.68 3.62
CA VAL A 75 -14.88 -14.15 4.40
C VAL A 75 -15.35 -13.07 5.36
N VAL A 76 -16.11 -12.10 4.86
CA VAL A 76 -16.60 -10.96 5.66
C VAL A 76 -17.54 -11.43 6.76
N SER A 77 -18.46 -12.36 6.45
CA SER A 77 -19.37 -12.93 7.42
C SER A 77 -18.63 -13.65 8.56
N GLN A 78 -17.64 -14.49 8.23
CA GLN A 78 -16.82 -15.18 9.24
C GLN A 78 -15.95 -14.23 10.04
N PHE A 79 -15.38 -13.18 9.42
CA PHE A 79 -14.61 -12.17 10.13
C PHE A 79 -15.49 -11.35 11.09
N ALA A 80 -16.70 -10.96 10.67
CA ALA A 80 -17.64 -10.28 11.53
C ALA A 80 -18.04 -11.15 12.75
N ALA A 81 -18.28 -12.44 12.51
CA ALA A 81 -18.54 -13.40 13.59
C ALA A 81 -17.36 -13.53 14.56
N PHE A 82 -16.13 -13.59 14.03
CA PHE A 82 -14.91 -13.56 14.85
C PHE A 82 -14.84 -12.31 15.71
N CYS A 83 -15.12 -11.13 15.17
CA CYS A 83 -15.13 -9.90 15.96
C CYS A 83 -16.17 -9.95 17.08
N GLN A 84 -17.39 -10.38 16.78
CA GLN A 84 -18.48 -10.51 17.75
C GLN A 84 -18.15 -11.51 18.86
N ALA A 85 -17.58 -12.66 18.52
CA ALA A 85 -17.15 -13.68 19.48
C ALA A 85 -16.09 -13.15 20.46
N ASN A 86 -15.30 -12.16 20.04
CA ASN A 86 -14.32 -11.45 20.88
C ASN A 86 -14.90 -10.20 21.58
N GLY A 87 -16.21 -9.98 21.53
CA GLY A 87 -16.86 -8.81 22.14
C GLY A 87 -16.50 -7.47 21.47
N LYS A 88 -16.06 -7.52 20.20
CA LYS A 88 -15.61 -6.36 19.46
C LYS A 88 -16.54 -6.03 18.29
N LYS A 89 -16.51 -4.77 17.86
CA LYS A 89 -17.23 -4.29 16.67
C LYS A 89 -16.26 -4.20 15.51
N PRO A 90 -16.56 -4.82 14.35
CA PRO A 90 -15.73 -4.70 13.17
C PRO A 90 -15.92 -3.32 12.50
N VAL A 91 -14.81 -2.78 11.99
CA VAL A 91 -14.77 -1.57 11.15
C VAL A 91 -13.81 -1.87 10.00
N TRP A 92 -14.25 -1.72 8.76
CA TRP A 92 -13.37 -1.82 7.60
C TRP A 92 -12.86 -0.45 7.17
N LEU A 93 -11.57 -0.36 6.84
CA LEU A 93 -10.89 0.84 6.38
C LEU A 93 -10.16 0.58 5.08
N CYS A 94 -10.12 1.58 4.18
CA CYS A 94 -9.38 1.54 2.91
C CYS A 94 -9.78 0.35 2.02
N VAL A 95 -11.07 0.17 1.84
CA VAL A 95 -11.66 -0.95 1.09
C VAL A 95 -11.93 -0.59 -0.37
N GLY A 96 -11.77 -1.55 -1.26
CA GLY A 96 -12.11 -1.46 -2.67
C GLY A 96 -13.62 -1.51 -2.92
N ARG A 97 -14.01 -1.20 -4.15
CA ARG A 97 -15.41 -1.12 -4.56
C ARG A 97 -16.17 -2.42 -4.37
N GLU A 98 -15.57 -3.53 -4.76
CA GLU A 98 -16.20 -4.86 -4.67
C GLU A 98 -16.55 -5.22 -3.22
N LEU A 99 -15.64 -4.93 -2.28
CA LEU A 99 -15.91 -5.18 -0.86
C LEU A 99 -16.95 -4.21 -0.30
N VAL A 100 -16.97 -2.95 -0.73
CA VAL A 100 -18.01 -1.99 -0.35
C VAL A 100 -19.39 -2.50 -0.75
N ASP A 101 -19.52 -3.01 -1.98
CA ASP A 101 -20.78 -3.53 -2.50
C ASP A 101 -21.25 -4.74 -1.67
N VAL A 102 -20.36 -5.69 -1.35
CA VAL A 102 -20.66 -6.84 -0.47
C VAL A 102 -21.09 -6.38 0.94
N LEU A 103 -20.35 -5.45 1.54
CA LEU A 103 -20.67 -4.95 2.89
C LEU A 103 -22.03 -4.24 2.93
N ALA A 104 -22.34 -3.44 1.91
CA ALA A 104 -23.57 -2.67 1.85
C ALA A 104 -24.78 -3.53 1.46
N GLU A 105 -24.68 -4.31 0.40
CA GLU A 105 -25.81 -5.03 -0.18
C GLU A 105 -26.18 -6.31 0.60
N GLU A 106 -25.16 -7.06 1.02
CA GLU A 106 -25.41 -8.34 1.69
C GLU A 106 -25.48 -8.23 3.21
N LEU A 107 -24.73 -7.30 3.82
CA LEU A 107 -24.66 -7.17 5.28
C LEU A 107 -25.33 -5.89 5.82
N GLY A 108 -25.81 -5.01 4.95
CA GLY A 108 -26.51 -3.78 5.34
C GLY A 108 -25.62 -2.76 6.04
N TRP A 109 -24.33 -2.74 5.76
CA TRP A 109 -23.39 -1.81 6.36
C TRP A 109 -23.42 -0.45 5.68
N SER A 110 -23.11 0.59 6.45
CA SER A 110 -22.97 1.94 5.91
C SER A 110 -21.51 2.25 5.64
N GLY A 111 -21.22 2.84 4.47
CA GLY A 111 -19.91 3.30 4.07
C GLY A 111 -19.77 4.82 4.09
N ILE A 112 -18.57 5.32 4.39
CA ILE A 112 -18.22 6.74 4.33
C ILE A 112 -16.95 6.87 3.47
N SER A 113 -17.01 7.69 2.43
CA SER A 113 -15.82 8.11 1.68
C SER A 113 -15.12 9.23 2.45
N CYS A 114 -13.93 8.97 2.96
CA CYS A 114 -13.14 9.96 3.73
C CYS A 114 -11.77 10.28 3.12
N VAL A 115 -11.30 9.47 2.17
CA VAL A 115 -10.02 9.64 1.48
C VAL A 115 -10.23 9.37 -0.01
N THR A 116 -9.64 10.20 -0.85
CA THR A 116 -9.56 9.96 -2.30
C THR A 116 -8.15 9.44 -2.60
N GLU A 117 -8.05 8.34 -3.31
CA GLU A 117 -6.80 7.83 -3.86
C GLU A 117 -6.69 8.34 -5.30
N ASP A 118 -5.57 9.01 -5.60
CA ASP A 118 -5.27 9.48 -6.95
C ASP A 118 -4.45 8.42 -7.67
N GLU A 119 -4.98 7.90 -8.77
CA GLU A 119 -4.27 7.00 -9.65
C GLU A 119 -3.51 7.80 -10.71
N VAL A 120 -2.25 7.46 -10.89
CA VAL A 120 -1.38 8.09 -11.90
C VAL A 120 -1.01 7.06 -12.96
N ASP A 121 -1.41 7.31 -14.21
CA ASP A 121 -0.89 6.55 -15.36
C ASP A 121 0.48 7.12 -15.78
N PRO A 122 1.59 6.43 -15.51
CA PRO A 122 2.92 6.90 -15.88
C PRO A 122 3.10 7.08 -17.38
N ALA A 123 2.48 6.24 -18.22
CA ALA A 123 2.60 6.31 -19.66
C ALA A 123 1.92 7.58 -20.19
N HIS A 124 0.76 7.92 -19.64
CA HIS A 124 0.08 9.17 -19.98
C HIS A 124 0.91 10.40 -19.58
N ILE A 125 1.49 10.41 -18.38
CA ILE A 125 2.38 11.51 -17.92
C ILE A 125 3.60 11.65 -18.83
N VAL A 126 4.24 10.56 -19.23
CA VAL A 126 5.37 10.57 -20.17
C VAL A 126 4.95 11.15 -21.50
N ALA A 127 3.80 10.74 -22.04
CA ALA A 127 3.26 11.29 -23.30
C ALA A 127 3.01 12.80 -23.21
N LEU A 128 2.39 13.29 -22.12
CA LEU A 128 2.12 14.71 -21.89
C LEU A 128 3.39 15.56 -21.70
N THR A 129 4.44 14.99 -21.12
CA THR A 129 5.71 15.69 -20.86
C THR A 129 6.68 15.64 -22.05
N SER A 130 6.42 14.79 -23.04
CA SER A 130 7.24 14.66 -24.24
C SER A 130 7.43 16.00 -24.97
N PRO A 131 8.62 16.28 -25.55
CA PRO A 131 8.84 17.47 -26.39
C PRO A 131 7.96 17.51 -27.64
N VAL A 132 7.46 16.34 -28.09
CA VAL A 132 6.65 16.19 -29.31
C VAL A 132 5.16 16.30 -29.01
N ALA A 133 4.74 16.38 -27.75
CA ALA A 133 3.32 16.45 -27.36
C ALA A 133 2.66 17.72 -27.97
N LYS A 134 1.78 17.50 -28.95
CA LYS A 134 0.97 18.54 -29.59
C LYS A 134 -0.44 18.44 -29.02
N GLY A 135 -0.89 19.45 -28.28
CA GLY A 135 -2.27 19.52 -27.82
C GLY A 135 -2.47 20.53 -26.69
N LYS A 136 -3.70 21.03 -26.58
CA LYS A 136 -4.09 21.95 -25.49
C LYS A 136 -4.43 21.21 -24.20
N GLU A 137 -4.70 19.93 -24.28
CA GLU A 137 -5.09 19.09 -23.15
C GLU A 137 -3.92 18.89 -22.21
N GLY A 138 -4.07 19.25 -20.97
CA GLY A 138 -3.03 19.10 -19.96
C GLY A 138 -1.91 20.14 -19.96
N GLN A 139 -1.88 21.11 -20.87
CA GLN A 139 -0.78 22.10 -20.92
C GLN A 139 -0.55 22.83 -19.59
N HIS A 140 -1.62 23.14 -18.85
CA HIS A 140 -1.51 23.78 -17.54
C HIS A 140 -1.08 22.78 -16.46
N ALA A 141 -1.65 21.57 -16.44
CA ALA A 141 -1.35 20.55 -15.46
C ALA A 141 0.12 20.10 -15.52
N VAL A 142 0.67 19.94 -16.73
CA VAL A 142 2.07 19.50 -16.92
C VAL A 142 3.07 20.65 -17.00
N LYS A 143 2.64 21.91 -17.04
CA LYS A 143 3.55 23.06 -17.10
C LYS A 143 4.52 23.12 -15.95
N ASP A 144 4.01 22.95 -14.73
CA ASP A 144 4.85 22.97 -13.54
C ASP A 144 5.73 21.73 -13.44
N LEU A 145 5.23 20.57 -13.91
CA LEU A 145 6.03 19.36 -13.99
C LEU A 145 7.20 19.54 -14.97
N LYS A 146 6.97 20.03 -16.20
CA LYS A 146 8.02 20.33 -17.18
C LYS A 146 9.05 21.32 -16.64
N LYS A 147 8.59 22.38 -15.95
CA LYS A 147 9.47 23.36 -15.32
C LYS A 147 10.32 22.73 -14.22
N ASN A 148 9.75 21.84 -13.42
CA ASN A 148 10.48 21.15 -12.36
C ASN A 148 11.45 20.13 -12.91
N LEU A 149 11.10 19.39 -13.97
CA LEU A 149 12.01 18.49 -14.67
C LEU A 149 13.22 19.26 -15.23
N ALA A 150 13.00 20.38 -15.90
CA ALA A 150 14.08 21.21 -16.42
C ALA A 150 14.99 21.76 -15.30
N LYS A 151 14.44 22.10 -14.14
CA LYS A 151 15.24 22.51 -12.98
C LYS A 151 16.06 21.35 -12.41
N ALA A 152 15.48 20.16 -12.31
CA ALA A 152 16.15 18.97 -11.85
C ALA A 152 17.32 18.60 -12.79
N GLU A 153 17.10 18.62 -14.09
CA GLU A 153 18.11 18.40 -15.12
C GLU A 153 19.26 19.42 -15.01
N LYS A 154 18.94 20.73 -14.91
CA LYS A 154 19.93 21.77 -14.70
C LYS A 154 20.72 21.63 -13.39
N ALA A 155 20.10 21.07 -12.35
CA ALA A 155 20.76 20.78 -11.09
C ALA A 155 21.59 19.49 -11.10
N GLY A 156 21.63 18.79 -12.23
CA GLY A 156 22.37 17.52 -12.37
C GLY A 156 21.74 16.38 -11.58
N VAL A 157 20.40 16.39 -11.43
CA VAL A 157 19.69 15.27 -10.78
C VAL A 157 19.70 14.06 -11.70
N ASP A 158 20.27 12.96 -11.22
CA ASP A 158 20.18 11.64 -11.83
C ASP A 158 19.15 10.78 -11.09
N ILE A 159 18.25 10.13 -11.86
CA ILE A 159 17.20 9.26 -11.30
C ILE A 159 17.37 7.89 -11.91
N ARG A 160 17.52 6.88 -11.04
CA ARG A 160 17.62 5.50 -11.50
C ARG A 160 16.88 4.53 -10.58
N GLU A 161 16.45 3.43 -11.17
CA GLU A 161 16.00 2.26 -10.43
C GLU A 161 17.23 1.55 -9.84
N ILE A 162 17.13 1.15 -8.58
CA ILE A 162 18.14 0.35 -7.89
C ILE A 162 17.57 -1.05 -7.70
N LYS A 163 18.23 -2.04 -8.26
CA LYS A 163 17.86 -3.43 -8.02
C LYS A 163 18.32 -3.88 -6.63
N ARG A 164 17.62 -4.84 -6.05
CA ARG A 164 17.85 -5.35 -4.71
C ARG A 164 19.35 -5.60 -4.38
N HIS A 165 20.07 -6.24 -5.30
CA HIS A 165 21.48 -6.62 -5.13
C HIS A 165 22.47 -5.48 -5.40
N GLU A 166 22.01 -4.34 -5.90
CA GLU A 166 22.86 -3.18 -6.23
C GLU A 166 23.01 -2.19 -5.07
N TRP A 167 22.25 -2.37 -3.99
CA TRP A 167 22.30 -1.47 -2.84
C TRP A 167 23.65 -1.52 -2.13
N LYS A 168 24.32 -0.39 -2.05
CA LYS A 168 25.52 -0.20 -1.24
C LYS A 168 25.15 0.20 0.18
N ALA A 169 26.03 -0.13 1.14
CA ALA A 169 25.81 0.17 2.56
C ALA A 169 25.67 1.68 2.83
N ASP A 170 26.50 2.49 2.17
CA ASP A 170 26.45 3.96 2.29
C ASP A 170 25.17 4.57 1.70
N GLU A 171 24.66 4.01 0.61
CA GLU A 171 23.38 4.45 0.03
C GLU A 171 22.20 4.11 0.93
N ARG A 172 22.17 2.91 1.51
CA ARG A 172 21.17 2.55 2.52
C ARG A 172 21.18 3.49 3.71
N ALA A 173 22.37 3.78 4.23
CA ALA A 173 22.54 4.71 5.35
C ALA A 173 22.03 6.12 5.00
N GLN A 174 22.27 6.60 3.78
CA GLN A 174 21.73 7.89 3.32
C GLN A 174 20.19 7.90 3.25
N VAL A 175 19.58 6.82 2.74
CA VAL A 175 18.12 6.65 2.68
C VAL A 175 17.54 6.64 4.10
N GLU A 176 18.09 5.84 5.02
CA GLU A 176 17.63 5.74 6.40
C GLU A 176 17.74 7.08 7.14
N TYR A 177 18.86 7.77 6.96
CA TYR A 177 19.03 9.13 7.49
C TYR A 177 17.99 10.11 6.93
N GLY A 178 17.74 10.04 5.62
CA GLY A 178 16.72 10.85 4.95
C GLY A 178 15.32 10.60 5.50
N ILE A 179 14.94 9.34 5.70
CA ILE A 179 13.67 8.93 6.31
C ILE A 179 13.55 9.44 7.75
N ALA A 180 14.60 9.24 8.56
CA ALA A 180 14.62 9.71 9.95
C ALA A 180 14.44 11.22 10.04
N LYS A 181 15.15 11.98 9.20
CA LYS A 181 15.06 13.44 9.12
C LYS A 181 13.65 13.88 8.68
N TRP A 182 13.07 13.21 7.68
CA TRP A 182 11.72 13.52 7.21
C TRP A 182 10.69 13.25 8.30
N LYS A 183 10.79 12.10 9.01
CA LYS A 183 9.91 11.78 10.14
C LYS A 183 10.01 12.82 11.26
N ALA A 184 11.21 13.25 11.62
CA ALA A 184 11.44 14.27 12.64
C ALA A 184 10.85 15.65 12.28
N GLY A 185 10.73 15.96 10.99
CA GLY A 185 10.12 17.20 10.51
C GLY A 185 8.60 17.17 10.37
N LYS A 186 7.96 16.00 10.59
CA LYS A 186 6.50 15.86 10.50
C LYS A 186 5.84 16.21 11.84
N HIS A 187 4.88 17.10 11.77
CA HIS A 187 4.04 17.50 12.90
C HIS A 187 2.57 17.24 12.57
N GLY A 188 1.79 16.82 13.57
CA GLY A 188 0.37 16.58 13.43
C GLY A 188 -0.01 15.09 13.39
N ILE A 189 -1.30 14.83 13.15
CA ILE A 189 -1.84 13.46 13.09
C ILE A 189 -1.40 12.81 11.78
N GLN A 190 -0.69 11.69 11.86
CA GLN A 190 -0.42 10.86 10.70
C GLN A 190 -1.63 9.96 10.43
N LEU A 191 -2.27 10.17 9.28
CA LEU A 191 -3.35 9.32 8.81
C LEU A 191 -2.84 8.03 8.15
N ALA A 192 -1.58 8.03 7.69
CA ALA A 192 -0.98 6.86 7.09
C ALA A 192 -0.73 5.75 8.10
N SER A 193 -1.08 4.55 7.73
CA SER A 193 -1.04 3.34 8.55
C SER A 193 0.33 2.67 8.59
N THR A 194 1.29 3.11 7.79
CA THR A 194 2.58 2.43 7.63
C THR A 194 3.70 3.14 8.37
N SER A 195 4.64 2.36 8.89
CA SER A 195 5.81 2.87 9.60
C SER A 195 6.96 3.32 8.68
N PHE A 196 6.79 3.22 7.37
CA PHE A 196 7.80 3.52 6.36
C PHE A 196 9.07 2.70 6.54
N GLN A 197 8.96 1.40 6.25
CA GLN A 197 10.05 0.42 6.35
C GLN A 197 10.46 -0.05 4.94
N PRO A 198 11.40 0.63 4.27
CA PRO A 198 11.71 0.34 2.86
C PRO A 198 12.35 -1.03 2.64
N TRP A 199 13.00 -1.59 3.65
CA TRP A 199 13.76 -2.84 3.52
C TRP A 199 12.95 -4.10 3.85
N VAL A 200 11.72 -3.94 4.31
CA VAL A 200 10.79 -5.06 4.52
C VAL A 200 10.24 -5.48 3.17
N ASP A 201 10.25 -6.78 2.91
CA ASP A 201 9.80 -7.36 1.65
C ASP A 201 10.48 -6.77 0.40
N ILE A 202 11.80 -6.67 0.45
CA ILE A 202 12.62 -6.10 -0.62
C ILE A 202 12.51 -6.89 -1.95
N GLU A 203 12.02 -8.14 -1.90
CA GLU A 203 11.84 -9.02 -3.06
C GLU A 203 10.75 -8.52 -4.00
N HIS A 204 9.65 -8.02 -3.45
CA HIS A 204 8.48 -7.59 -4.22
C HIS A 204 8.44 -6.08 -4.42
N ARG A 205 9.49 -5.35 -4.00
CA ARG A 205 9.55 -3.89 -4.11
C ARG A 205 10.46 -3.41 -5.21
N ARG A 206 10.05 -2.32 -5.84
CA ARG A 206 10.88 -1.55 -6.77
C ARG A 206 11.33 -0.26 -6.10
N PHE A 207 12.58 0.11 -6.34
CA PHE A 207 13.22 1.24 -5.67
C PHE A 207 13.76 2.23 -6.69
N TRP A 208 13.49 3.51 -6.46
CA TRP A 208 13.98 4.60 -7.28
C TRP A 208 14.71 5.61 -6.41
N VAL A 209 15.85 6.04 -6.87
CA VAL A 209 16.69 7.00 -6.15
C VAL A 209 17.02 8.17 -7.06
N ALA A 210 16.81 9.38 -6.55
CA ALA A 210 17.30 10.60 -7.17
C ALA A 210 18.57 11.06 -6.44
N ARG A 211 19.61 11.40 -7.21
CA ARG A 211 20.91 11.85 -6.71
C ARG A 211 21.33 13.16 -7.35
N VAL A 212 22.14 13.92 -6.60
CA VAL A 212 22.99 14.97 -7.14
C VAL A 212 24.41 14.61 -6.77
N ALA A 213 25.27 14.36 -7.75
CA ALA A 213 26.56 13.68 -7.56
C ALA A 213 26.37 12.37 -6.77
N ASP A 214 27.08 12.17 -5.66
CA ASP A 214 27.00 10.95 -4.84
C ASP A 214 25.97 11.03 -3.71
N LYS A 215 25.20 12.13 -3.64
CA LYS A 215 24.26 12.34 -2.55
C LYS A 215 22.84 11.95 -2.95
N VAL A 216 22.22 11.06 -2.19
CA VAL A 216 20.79 10.73 -2.30
C VAL A 216 19.98 11.93 -1.78
N ILE A 217 19.11 12.47 -2.64
CA ILE A 217 18.24 13.60 -2.34
C ILE A 217 16.76 13.23 -2.26
N CYS A 218 16.38 12.12 -2.90
CA CYS A 218 15.02 11.60 -2.87
C CYS A 218 15.06 10.09 -3.02
N PHE A 219 14.09 9.44 -2.41
CA PHE A 219 13.90 8.00 -2.45
C PHE A 219 12.41 7.69 -2.61
N PHE A 220 12.10 6.75 -3.48
CA PHE A 220 10.75 6.28 -3.73
C PHE A 220 10.75 4.76 -3.86
N PHE A 221 9.72 4.10 -3.32
CA PHE A 221 9.50 2.66 -3.46
C PHE A 221 8.02 2.32 -3.48
N PHE A 222 7.67 1.27 -4.14
CA PHE A 222 6.32 0.72 -4.23
C PHE A 222 6.37 -0.80 -4.44
#